data_d1fac1fa35875b742b9fa2268c98744e
#
_entry.id   d1fac1fa35875b742b9fa2268c98744e
#
_cell.length_a   1.000
_cell.length_b   1.000
_cell.length_c   1.000
_cell.angle_alpha   90.00
_cell.angle_beta   90.00
_cell.angle_gamma   90.00
#
_symmetry.space_group_name_H-M   'P 1'
#
loop_
_entity.id
_entity.type
_entity.pdbx_description
1 polymer ?
#
loop_
_entity_poly.entity_id
_entity_poly.type
_entity_poly.pdbx_seq_one_letter_code
_entity_poly.pdbx_strand_id
1 'polypeptide(L)'
;MKKVLFSFILSCVALVAAAQTDELPRSTPEQQGVPSKALIELFDSLHAMPGTDIHSMIVMRHGKVVGEFYPAPFGPEYQHTQYSSSKTLVSMAVGIAIDENRLRLEDRVANFFIDYLPDTVSVRLADMTVRDLLTMTSGIKPDWAMRSRGTEWIRTFLSKPVINEPGEVFAYDSMVTYMLSAIVQKVTGKKTLDYLQEKLFTPMNITKVKWEESPEGVNTGG
;
A
#
# COMPACT_ATOMS: atom_id res chain seq x y z
N MET A 1 4.49 40.52 61.90
CA MET A 1 4.44 40.45 60.44
C MET A 1 5.17 39.16 60.00
N LYS A 2 4.46 38.09 59.74
CA LYS A 2 5.05 36.77 59.31
C LYS A 2 5.07 36.77 57.81
N LYS A 3 6.27 36.66 57.21
CA LYS A 3 6.44 36.46 55.77
C LYS A 3 6.24 34.96 55.46
N VAL A 4 5.21 34.67 54.68
CA VAL A 4 4.97 33.32 54.13
C VAL A 4 5.77 33.20 52.84
N LEU A 5 6.75 32.30 52.82
CA LEU A 5 7.54 31.97 51.66
C LEU A 5 6.78 30.90 50.88
N PHE A 6 6.27 31.24 49.69
CA PHE A 6 5.66 30.27 48.78
C PHE A 6 6.77 29.60 47.95
N SER A 7 7.07 28.36 48.25
CA SER A 7 7.95 27.51 47.42
C SER A 7 7.16 26.96 46.25
N PHE A 8 7.47 27.45 45.04
CA PHE A 8 7.00 26.86 43.79
C PHE A 8 7.86 25.62 43.47
N ILE A 9 7.31 24.43 43.65
CA ILE A 9 7.93 23.20 43.17
C ILE A 9 7.59 23.06 41.68
N LEU A 10 8.56 23.37 40.83
CA LEU A 10 8.48 23.16 39.39
C LEU A 10 8.71 21.64 39.12
N SER A 11 7.63 20.86 38.98
CA SER A 11 7.72 19.48 38.55
C SER A 11 8.07 19.44 37.04
N CYS A 12 9.35 19.23 36.73
CA CYS A 12 9.77 18.86 35.40
C CYS A 12 9.27 17.44 35.10
N VAL A 13 8.17 17.33 34.39
CA VAL A 13 7.79 16.09 33.73
C VAL A 13 8.75 15.94 32.54
N ALA A 14 9.78 15.12 32.71
CA ALA A 14 10.61 14.68 31.60
C ALA A 14 9.75 13.76 30.73
N LEU A 15 9.23 14.27 29.61
CA LEU A 15 8.77 13.44 28.50
C LEU A 15 10.02 12.69 27.99
N VAL A 16 10.17 11.45 28.39
CA VAL A 16 11.06 10.52 27.71
C VAL A 16 10.41 10.28 26.36
N ALA A 17 10.82 11.03 25.32
CA ALA A 17 10.61 10.65 23.96
C ALA A 17 11.33 9.31 23.79
N ALA A 18 10.58 8.21 23.80
CA ALA A 18 11.13 6.92 23.39
C ALA A 18 11.66 7.14 21.97
N ALA A 19 12.98 7.07 21.81
CA ALA A 19 13.58 7.04 20.49
C ALA A 19 12.91 5.88 19.75
N GLN A 20 12.20 6.21 18.68
CA GLN A 20 11.57 5.21 17.82
C GLN A 20 12.73 4.43 17.21
N THR A 21 12.93 3.17 17.67
CA THR A 21 13.96 2.32 17.10
C THR A 21 13.54 1.93 15.70
N ASP A 22 14.49 1.87 14.78
CA ASP A 22 14.26 1.47 13.37
C ASP A 22 13.80 0.02 13.24
N GLU A 23 13.73 -0.70 14.35
CA GLU A 23 13.42 -2.13 14.39
C GLU A 23 12.02 -2.39 14.95
N LEU A 24 11.34 -3.36 14.35
CA LEU A 24 10.10 -3.89 14.90
C LEU A 24 10.33 -4.43 16.31
N PRO A 25 9.40 -4.23 17.26
CA PRO A 25 9.50 -4.78 18.61
C PRO A 25 9.73 -6.29 18.58
N ARG A 26 10.64 -6.80 19.38
CA ARG A 26 11.03 -8.22 19.44
C ARG A 26 10.67 -8.84 20.77
N SER A 27 10.47 -10.15 20.76
CA SER A 27 10.25 -10.98 21.96
C SER A 27 10.75 -12.40 21.71
N THR A 28 11.03 -13.13 22.79
CA THR A 28 11.20 -14.58 22.64
C THR A 28 9.85 -15.20 22.27
N PRO A 29 9.83 -16.28 21.48
CA PRO A 29 8.60 -16.98 21.12
C PRO A 29 7.81 -17.42 22.36
N GLU A 30 8.47 -17.94 23.37
CA GLU A 30 7.87 -18.45 24.62
C GLU A 30 7.13 -17.35 25.39
N GLN A 31 7.68 -16.14 25.46
CA GLN A 31 7.00 -14.99 26.08
C GLN A 31 5.70 -14.60 25.36
N GLN A 32 5.57 -15.00 24.10
CA GLN A 32 4.37 -14.79 23.30
C GLN A 32 3.50 -16.05 23.17
N GLY A 33 3.82 -17.12 23.93
CA GLY A 33 3.07 -18.37 23.90
C GLY A 33 3.25 -19.19 22.61
N VAL A 34 4.41 -19.04 21.96
CA VAL A 34 4.80 -19.82 20.78
C VAL A 34 6.02 -20.68 21.17
N PRO A 35 5.97 -22.00 21.06
CA PRO A 35 7.16 -22.82 21.31
C PRO A 35 8.25 -22.55 20.24
N SER A 36 9.46 -22.22 20.63
CA SER A 36 10.61 -22.06 19.71
C SER A 36 10.81 -23.28 18.82
N LYS A 37 10.58 -24.49 19.36
CA LYS A 37 10.65 -25.73 18.59
C LYS A 37 9.72 -25.72 17.37
N ALA A 38 8.49 -25.21 17.52
CA ALA A 38 7.52 -25.13 16.41
C ALA A 38 8.00 -24.19 15.28
N LEU A 39 8.67 -23.08 15.64
CA LEU A 39 9.25 -22.17 14.64
C LEU A 39 10.45 -22.81 13.93
N ILE A 40 11.31 -23.50 14.67
CA ILE A 40 12.45 -24.21 14.06
C ILE A 40 11.95 -25.28 13.10
N GLU A 41 11.01 -26.11 13.51
CA GLU A 41 10.40 -27.15 12.66
C GLU A 41 9.74 -26.56 11.42
N LEU A 42 9.08 -25.40 11.55
CA LEU A 42 8.50 -24.67 10.41
C LEU A 42 9.59 -24.23 9.43
N PHE A 43 10.63 -23.55 9.92
CA PHE A 43 11.71 -23.03 9.08
C PHE A 43 12.50 -24.15 8.40
N ASP A 44 12.80 -25.23 9.12
CA ASP A 44 13.48 -26.41 8.58
C ASP A 44 12.61 -27.07 7.49
N SER A 45 11.31 -27.19 7.71
CA SER A 45 10.38 -27.77 6.74
C SER A 45 10.30 -26.93 5.49
N LEU A 46 10.23 -25.59 5.62
CA LEU A 46 10.20 -24.67 4.49
C LEU A 46 11.52 -24.71 3.70
N HIS A 47 12.65 -24.78 4.39
CA HIS A 47 13.97 -24.87 3.76
C HIS A 47 14.17 -26.17 2.99
N ALA A 48 13.65 -27.28 3.53
CA ALA A 48 13.74 -28.60 2.92
C ALA A 48 12.69 -28.86 1.82
N MET A 49 11.69 -27.99 1.66
CA MET A 49 10.57 -28.23 0.75
C MET A 49 11.00 -28.01 -0.72
N PRO A 50 10.95 -29.03 -1.57
CA PRO A 50 11.34 -28.89 -2.97
C PRO A 50 10.43 -27.93 -3.74
N GLY A 51 11.02 -27.09 -4.60
CA GLY A 51 10.28 -26.17 -5.47
C GLY A 51 9.75 -24.93 -4.78
N THR A 52 10.13 -24.67 -3.53
CA THR A 52 9.86 -23.38 -2.86
C THR A 52 11.00 -22.40 -3.13
N ASP A 53 10.64 -21.14 -3.38
CA ASP A 53 11.59 -20.04 -3.53
C ASP A 53 11.28 -19.00 -2.46
N ILE A 54 11.57 -19.35 -1.20
CA ILE A 54 11.35 -18.49 -0.05
C ILE A 54 12.58 -17.61 0.14
N HIS A 55 12.42 -16.30 0.07
CA HIS A 55 13.50 -15.33 0.30
C HIS A 55 13.56 -14.87 1.75
N SER A 56 12.41 -14.73 2.39
CA SER A 56 12.30 -14.31 3.79
C SER A 56 10.97 -14.72 4.40
N MET A 57 10.98 -14.92 5.70
CA MET A 57 9.77 -15.08 6.51
C MET A 57 9.93 -14.38 7.84
N ILE A 58 8.94 -13.59 8.21
CA ILE A 58 8.86 -12.92 9.52
C ILE A 58 7.60 -13.41 10.22
N VAL A 59 7.74 -13.94 11.43
CA VAL A 59 6.61 -14.35 12.26
C VAL A 59 6.42 -13.32 13.37
N MET A 60 5.23 -12.75 13.43
CA MET A 60 4.84 -11.77 14.44
C MET A 60 3.69 -12.30 15.31
N ARG A 61 3.74 -11.99 16.59
CA ARG A 61 2.61 -12.23 17.50
C ARG A 61 2.52 -11.10 18.53
N HIS A 62 1.30 -10.63 18.79
CA HIS A 62 1.01 -9.49 19.66
C HIS A 62 1.87 -8.24 19.36
N GLY A 63 2.07 -7.95 18.06
CA GLY A 63 2.88 -6.82 17.59
C GLY A 63 4.39 -6.97 17.78
N LYS A 64 4.89 -8.16 18.13
CA LYS A 64 6.33 -8.43 18.31
C LYS A 64 6.82 -9.51 17.36
N VAL A 65 7.99 -9.31 16.80
CA VAL A 65 8.69 -10.33 16.01
C VAL A 65 9.16 -11.43 16.95
N VAL A 66 8.74 -12.66 16.67
CA VAL A 66 9.06 -13.87 17.44
C VAL A 66 9.95 -14.84 16.67
N GLY A 67 10.12 -14.66 15.37
CA GLY A 67 11.01 -15.43 14.53
C GLY A 67 11.22 -14.77 13.17
N GLU A 68 12.43 -14.94 12.64
CA GLU A 68 12.81 -14.52 11.29
C GLU A 68 13.62 -15.65 10.64
N PHE A 69 13.41 -15.79 9.34
CA PHE A 69 14.08 -16.79 8.53
C PHE A 69 14.49 -16.18 7.18
N TYR A 70 15.77 -16.29 6.84
CA TYR A 70 16.35 -15.83 5.59
C TYR A 70 17.25 -16.93 5.03
N PRO A 71 16.75 -17.78 4.13
CA PRO A 71 17.61 -18.83 3.52
C PRO A 71 18.66 -18.19 2.62
N ALA A 72 19.88 -18.74 2.64
CA ALA A 72 20.93 -18.27 1.74
C ALA A 72 20.47 -18.37 0.27
N PRO A 73 20.76 -17.38 -0.60
CA PRO A 73 21.68 -16.24 -0.39
C PRO A 73 21.01 -14.97 0.20
N PHE A 74 19.78 -15.04 0.66
CA PHE A 74 19.02 -13.88 1.11
C PHE A 74 19.35 -13.47 2.55
N GLY A 75 19.07 -12.20 2.86
CA GLY A 75 19.23 -11.60 4.18
C GLY A 75 18.24 -10.43 4.37
N PRO A 76 18.17 -9.83 5.57
CA PRO A 76 17.24 -8.75 5.88
C PRO A 76 17.49 -7.46 5.08
N GLU A 77 18.67 -7.30 4.50
CA GLU A 77 19.07 -6.13 3.69
C GLU A 77 18.56 -6.16 2.24
N TYR A 78 18.08 -7.32 1.77
CA TYR A 78 17.61 -7.45 0.40
C TYR A 78 16.22 -6.85 0.22
N GLN A 79 16.07 -6.08 -0.86
CA GLN A 79 14.77 -5.57 -1.28
C GLN A 79 14.07 -6.61 -2.16
N HIS A 80 12.79 -6.82 -1.91
CA HIS A 80 11.96 -7.76 -2.64
C HIS A 80 10.81 -7.04 -3.33
N THR A 81 10.48 -7.50 -4.55
CA THR A 81 9.30 -7.04 -5.26
C THR A 81 8.04 -7.49 -4.52
N GLN A 82 7.18 -6.53 -4.19
CA GLN A 82 5.96 -6.79 -3.42
C GLN A 82 4.79 -7.23 -4.30
N TYR A 83 4.94 -7.14 -5.62
CA TYR A 83 3.86 -7.46 -6.57
C TYR A 83 2.52 -6.88 -6.11
N SER A 84 1.48 -7.70 -6.12
CA SER A 84 0.12 -7.26 -5.76
C SER A 84 -0.09 -6.87 -4.30
N SER A 85 0.85 -7.13 -3.39
CA SER A 85 0.79 -6.58 -2.03
C SER A 85 0.83 -5.04 -2.03
N SER A 86 1.44 -4.43 -3.06
CA SER A 86 1.46 -2.97 -3.24
C SER A 86 0.07 -2.35 -3.46
N LYS A 87 -0.93 -3.14 -3.89
CA LYS A 87 -2.32 -2.67 -4.03
C LYS A 87 -2.91 -2.18 -2.71
N THR A 88 -2.51 -2.81 -1.60
CA THR A 88 -2.89 -2.36 -0.25
C THR A 88 -2.36 -0.95 0.02
N LEU A 89 -1.12 -0.66 -0.39
CA LEU A 89 -0.53 0.67 -0.23
C LEU A 89 -1.24 1.72 -1.09
N VAL A 90 -1.64 1.37 -2.31
CA VAL A 90 -2.45 2.27 -3.15
C VAL A 90 -3.80 2.54 -2.51
N SER A 91 -4.47 1.52 -1.95
CA SER A 91 -5.75 1.73 -1.24
C SER A 91 -5.59 2.61 0.00
N MET A 92 -4.46 2.50 0.73
CA MET A 92 -4.12 3.40 1.84
C MET A 92 -3.93 4.84 1.34
N ALA A 93 -3.24 5.05 0.21
CA ALA A 93 -3.10 6.39 -0.38
C ALA A 93 -4.45 7.01 -0.74
N VAL A 94 -5.37 6.22 -1.31
CA VAL A 94 -6.75 6.64 -1.56
C VAL A 94 -7.46 7.00 -0.26
N GLY A 95 -7.34 6.16 0.78
CA GLY A 95 -7.94 6.43 2.09
C GLY A 95 -7.44 7.72 2.73
N ILE A 96 -6.14 7.98 2.68
CA ILE A 96 -5.54 9.22 3.18
C ILE A 96 -6.05 10.44 2.37
N ALA A 97 -6.15 10.32 1.04
CA ALA A 97 -6.67 11.39 0.19
C ALA A 97 -8.15 11.70 0.49
N ILE A 98 -8.94 10.69 0.87
CA ILE A 98 -10.34 10.87 1.31
C ILE A 98 -10.37 11.58 2.66
N ASP A 99 -9.55 11.17 3.62
CA ASP A 99 -9.46 11.81 4.94
C ASP A 99 -9.03 13.30 4.84
N GLU A 100 -8.16 13.61 3.88
CA GLU A 100 -7.79 14.98 3.53
C GLU A 100 -8.86 15.75 2.72
N ASN A 101 -10.04 15.18 2.49
CA ASN A 101 -11.13 15.77 1.67
C ASN A 101 -10.73 16.10 0.23
N ARG A 102 -9.78 15.39 -0.36
CA ARG A 102 -9.32 15.54 -1.75
C ARG A 102 -10.04 14.61 -2.73
N LEU A 103 -10.68 13.57 -2.22
CA LEU A 103 -11.28 12.49 -2.98
C LEU A 103 -12.49 11.93 -2.23
N ARG A 104 -13.45 11.39 -2.98
CA ARG A 104 -14.61 10.65 -2.43
C ARG A 104 -14.75 9.32 -3.14
N LEU A 105 -15.33 8.35 -2.47
CA LEU A 105 -15.59 7.03 -3.08
C LEU A 105 -16.56 7.12 -4.27
N GLU A 106 -17.48 8.08 -4.24
CA GLU A 106 -18.52 8.31 -5.24
C GLU A 106 -18.06 9.20 -6.42
N ASP A 107 -16.82 9.71 -6.37
CA ASP A 107 -16.28 10.51 -7.46
C ASP A 107 -16.17 9.67 -8.74
N ARG A 108 -16.61 10.25 -9.87
CA ARG A 108 -16.61 9.59 -11.18
C ARG A 108 -15.19 9.55 -11.75
N VAL A 109 -14.73 8.36 -12.12
CA VAL A 109 -13.39 8.14 -12.69
C VAL A 109 -13.14 9.00 -13.93
N ALA A 110 -14.14 9.11 -14.81
CA ALA A 110 -14.07 9.90 -16.03
C ALA A 110 -13.74 11.38 -15.77
N ASN A 111 -14.18 11.94 -14.65
CA ASN A 111 -13.97 13.36 -14.34
C ASN A 111 -12.51 13.72 -14.06
N PHE A 112 -11.69 12.75 -13.65
CA PHE A 112 -10.25 12.97 -13.42
C PHE A 112 -9.44 13.00 -14.73
N PHE A 113 -9.98 12.43 -15.82
CA PHE A 113 -9.22 12.15 -17.03
C PHE A 113 -9.93 12.59 -18.31
N ILE A 114 -10.53 13.78 -18.31
CA ILE A 114 -11.33 14.31 -19.42
C ILE A 114 -10.55 14.28 -20.75
N ASP A 115 -9.25 14.63 -20.72
CA ASP A 115 -8.37 14.67 -21.90
C ASP A 115 -7.99 13.28 -22.44
N TYR A 116 -8.30 12.23 -21.68
CA TYR A 116 -8.01 10.83 -22.02
C TYR A 116 -9.24 10.04 -22.43
N LEU A 117 -10.43 10.65 -22.36
CA LEU A 117 -11.68 9.97 -22.71
C LEU A 117 -11.75 9.65 -24.21
N PRO A 118 -12.40 8.54 -24.58
CA PRO A 118 -12.72 8.27 -25.98
C PRO A 118 -13.75 9.26 -26.52
N ASP A 119 -13.84 9.40 -27.85
CA ASP A 119 -14.81 10.29 -28.52
C ASP A 119 -16.27 10.00 -28.12
N THR A 120 -16.56 8.74 -27.77
CA THR A 120 -17.87 8.33 -27.27
C THR A 120 -17.71 7.69 -25.89
N VAL A 121 -18.24 8.36 -24.88
CA VAL A 121 -18.27 7.88 -23.49
C VAL A 121 -19.57 7.11 -23.24
N SER A 122 -19.49 5.82 -22.93
CA SER A 122 -20.67 5.04 -22.56
C SER A 122 -21.20 5.47 -21.18
N VAL A 123 -22.51 5.26 -20.95
CA VAL A 123 -23.13 5.55 -19.65
C VAL A 123 -22.37 4.83 -18.52
N ARG A 124 -22.02 3.55 -18.71
CA ARG A 124 -21.26 2.76 -17.72
C ARG A 124 -19.90 3.36 -17.42
N LEU A 125 -19.16 3.84 -18.44
CA LEU A 125 -17.88 4.51 -18.21
C LEU A 125 -18.07 5.83 -17.45
N ALA A 126 -19.09 6.60 -17.80
CA ALA A 126 -19.42 7.86 -17.12
C ALA A 126 -19.85 7.63 -15.65
N ASP A 127 -20.47 6.48 -15.37
CA ASP A 127 -20.97 6.13 -14.05
C ASP A 127 -19.95 5.45 -13.14
N MET A 128 -18.87 4.93 -13.69
CA MET A 128 -17.80 4.27 -12.93
C MET A 128 -17.21 5.19 -11.85
N THR A 129 -17.11 4.69 -10.61
CA THR A 129 -16.65 5.45 -9.46
C THR A 129 -15.29 4.95 -8.93
N VAL A 130 -14.69 5.75 -8.05
CA VAL A 130 -13.49 5.35 -7.29
C VAL A 130 -13.76 4.08 -6.47
N ARG A 131 -14.97 3.92 -5.92
CA ARG A 131 -15.40 2.71 -5.21
C ARG A 131 -15.29 1.48 -6.09
N ASP A 132 -15.76 1.56 -7.34
CA ASP A 132 -15.76 0.43 -8.26
C ASP A 132 -14.34 0.00 -8.65
N LEU A 133 -13.39 0.94 -8.70
CA LEU A 133 -11.97 0.61 -8.86
C LEU A 133 -11.42 -0.07 -7.60
N LEU A 134 -11.69 0.45 -6.39
CA LEU A 134 -11.20 -0.12 -5.13
C LEU A 134 -11.73 -1.54 -4.88
N THR A 135 -12.96 -1.81 -5.30
CA THR A 135 -13.58 -3.14 -5.14
C THR A 135 -13.33 -4.08 -6.32
N MET A 136 -12.57 -3.62 -7.34
CA MET A 136 -12.32 -4.37 -8.58
C MET A 136 -13.59 -4.78 -9.32
N THR A 137 -14.56 -3.87 -9.34
CA THR A 137 -15.87 -4.04 -9.99
C THR A 137 -16.09 -3.01 -11.09
N SER A 138 -15.02 -2.63 -11.82
CA SER A 138 -15.08 -1.60 -12.87
C SER A 138 -15.98 -1.95 -14.04
N GLY A 139 -16.37 -3.21 -14.20
CA GLY A 139 -17.12 -3.71 -15.37
C GLY A 139 -16.26 -3.90 -16.63
N ILE A 140 -14.98 -3.56 -16.59
CA ILE A 140 -14.03 -3.77 -17.68
C ILE A 140 -13.44 -5.19 -17.58
N LYS A 141 -13.32 -5.85 -18.73
CA LYS A 141 -12.62 -7.15 -18.77
C LYS A 141 -11.12 -6.96 -18.55
N PRO A 142 -10.51 -7.64 -17.55
CA PRO A 142 -9.08 -7.56 -17.30
C PRO A 142 -8.23 -7.92 -18.51
N ASP A 143 -7.12 -7.20 -18.69
CA ASP A 143 -6.18 -7.42 -19.77
C ASP A 143 -4.75 -7.30 -19.28
N TRP A 144 -4.16 -8.43 -18.92
CA TRP A 144 -2.80 -8.51 -18.36
C TRP A 144 -1.70 -8.04 -19.32
N ALA A 145 -1.96 -8.08 -20.62
CA ALA A 145 -0.99 -7.66 -21.62
C ALA A 145 -1.06 -6.14 -21.92
N MET A 146 -1.97 -5.40 -21.32
CA MET A 146 -2.14 -3.96 -21.60
C MET A 146 -0.87 -3.17 -21.32
N ARG A 147 -0.15 -3.47 -20.24
CA ARG A 147 1.10 -2.80 -19.84
C ARG A 147 2.23 -2.95 -20.86
N SER A 148 2.23 -4.00 -21.66
CA SER A 148 3.26 -4.28 -22.68
C SER A 148 2.91 -3.72 -24.08
N ARG A 149 1.70 -3.20 -24.29
CA ARG A 149 1.18 -2.84 -25.61
C ARG A 149 1.15 -1.34 -25.91
N GLY A 150 1.67 -0.49 -25.04
CA GLY A 150 1.66 0.94 -25.32
C GLY A 150 2.14 1.80 -24.16
N THR A 151 2.14 3.10 -24.39
CA THR A 151 2.63 4.10 -23.44
C THR A 151 1.52 4.95 -22.82
N GLU A 152 0.30 4.90 -23.35
CA GLU A 152 -0.86 5.66 -22.87
C GLU A 152 -1.81 4.72 -22.10
N TRP A 153 -1.43 4.34 -20.91
CA TRP A 153 -2.18 3.34 -20.13
C TRP A 153 -3.53 3.87 -19.63
N ILE A 154 -3.59 5.14 -19.24
CA ILE A 154 -4.85 5.80 -18.82
C ILE A 154 -5.85 5.78 -19.97
N ARG A 155 -5.44 6.29 -21.13
CA ARG A 155 -6.29 6.32 -22.33
C ARG A 155 -6.73 4.91 -22.75
N THR A 156 -5.79 3.96 -22.74
CA THR A 156 -6.07 2.57 -23.11
C THR A 156 -7.09 1.93 -22.18
N PHE A 157 -7.01 2.20 -20.88
CA PHE A 157 -8.00 1.70 -19.91
C PHE A 157 -9.38 2.30 -20.18
N LEU A 158 -9.48 3.62 -20.34
CA LEU A 158 -10.74 4.33 -20.55
C LEU A 158 -11.40 4.05 -21.91
N SER A 159 -10.61 3.59 -22.89
CA SER A 159 -11.12 3.21 -24.22
C SER A 159 -11.66 1.80 -24.29
N LYS A 160 -11.50 1.00 -23.22
CA LYS A 160 -12.02 -0.37 -23.18
C LYS A 160 -13.56 -0.39 -23.02
N PRO A 161 -14.24 -1.37 -23.63
CA PRO A 161 -15.66 -1.59 -23.38
C PRO A 161 -15.93 -1.90 -21.90
N VAL A 162 -16.86 -1.20 -21.29
CA VAL A 162 -17.41 -1.53 -19.97
C VAL A 162 -18.58 -2.49 -20.19
N ILE A 163 -18.32 -3.79 -20.01
CA ILE A 163 -19.25 -4.88 -20.39
C ILE A 163 -20.28 -5.21 -19.31
N ASN A 164 -19.94 -4.98 -18.05
CA ASN A 164 -20.86 -5.13 -16.90
C ASN A 164 -21.17 -3.77 -16.29
N GLU A 165 -22.26 -3.66 -15.53
CA GLU A 165 -22.50 -2.48 -14.71
C GLU A 165 -21.39 -2.33 -13.64
N PRO A 166 -20.78 -1.12 -13.51
CA PRO A 166 -19.83 -0.87 -12.43
C PRO A 166 -20.45 -1.18 -11.06
N GLY A 167 -19.70 -1.85 -10.21
CA GLY A 167 -20.15 -2.28 -8.89
C GLY A 167 -20.73 -3.69 -8.82
N GLU A 168 -21.07 -4.34 -9.93
CA GLU A 168 -21.78 -5.62 -9.91
C GLU A 168 -20.88 -6.86 -9.96
N VAL A 169 -19.86 -6.86 -10.83
CA VAL A 169 -19.07 -8.06 -11.12
C VAL A 169 -17.63 -7.87 -10.71
N PHE A 170 -17.15 -8.66 -9.77
CA PHE A 170 -15.74 -8.68 -9.40
C PHE A 170 -14.88 -9.27 -10.53
N ALA A 171 -13.85 -8.52 -10.94
CA ALA A 171 -12.86 -8.98 -11.88
C ALA A 171 -11.48 -8.44 -11.49
N TYR A 172 -10.60 -9.31 -11.00
CA TYR A 172 -9.26 -8.89 -10.56
C TYR A 172 -8.46 -8.28 -11.70
N ASP A 173 -8.12 -7.00 -11.58
CA ASP A 173 -7.40 -6.25 -12.61
C ASP A 173 -6.38 -5.27 -11.97
N SER A 174 -5.10 -5.42 -12.30
CA SER A 174 -4.06 -4.49 -11.84
C SER A 174 -4.21 -3.10 -12.46
N MET A 175 -4.90 -2.97 -13.59
CA MET A 175 -5.10 -1.67 -14.20
C MET A 175 -6.08 -0.78 -13.43
N VAL A 176 -7.04 -1.35 -12.71
CA VAL A 176 -7.91 -0.55 -11.82
C VAL A 176 -7.10 0.07 -10.68
N THR A 177 -6.10 -0.66 -10.16
CA THR A 177 -5.22 -0.11 -9.11
C THR A 177 -4.24 0.93 -9.68
N TYR A 178 -3.79 0.75 -10.92
CA TYR A 178 -3.04 1.78 -11.63
C TYR A 178 -3.86 3.07 -11.79
N MET A 179 -5.13 2.97 -12.18
CA MET A 179 -6.04 4.12 -12.27
C MET A 179 -6.23 4.81 -10.92
N LEU A 180 -6.31 4.06 -9.82
CA LEU A 180 -6.33 4.63 -8.46
C LEU A 180 -5.05 5.41 -8.15
N SER A 181 -3.88 4.86 -8.50
CA SER A 181 -2.59 5.55 -8.36
C SER A 181 -2.56 6.85 -9.17
N ALA A 182 -3.06 6.83 -10.41
CA ALA A 182 -3.17 8.01 -11.25
C ALA A 182 -4.12 9.07 -10.66
N ILE A 183 -5.25 8.64 -10.08
CA ILE A 183 -6.19 9.54 -9.38
C ILE A 183 -5.50 10.18 -8.16
N VAL A 184 -4.81 9.39 -7.33
CA VAL A 184 -4.05 9.92 -6.19
C VAL A 184 -3.07 10.99 -6.65
N GLN A 185 -2.28 10.71 -7.70
CA GLN A 185 -1.35 11.69 -8.26
C GLN A 185 -2.07 12.97 -8.74
N LYS A 186 -3.22 12.82 -9.39
CA LYS A 186 -4.02 13.95 -9.90
C LYS A 186 -4.54 14.86 -8.78
N VAL A 187 -5.10 14.28 -7.71
CA VAL A 187 -5.74 15.06 -6.62
C VAL A 187 -4.74 15.60 -5.60
N THR A 188 -3.56 14.96 -5.47
CA THR A 188 -2.54 15.37 -4.51
C THR A 188 -1.41 16.21 -5.13
N GLY A 189 -1.22 16.13 -6.45
CA GLY A 189 -0.08 16.70 -7.17
C GLY A 189 1.24 15.95 -6.93
N LYS A 190 1.21 14.78 -6.26
CA LYS A 190 2.37 13.96 -5.90
C LYS A 190 2.23 12.56 -6.46
N LYS A 191 3.32 11.93 -6.87
CA LYS A 191 3.31 10.50 -7.18
C LYS A 191 2.86 9.72 -5.94
N THR A 192 2.24 8.57 -6.12
CA THR A 192 1.74 7.74 -5.01
C THR A 192 2.86 7.40 -4.03
N LEU A 193 4.08 7.08 -4.51
CA LEU A 193 5.23 6.86 -3.65
C LEU A 193 5.57 8.09 -2.80
N ASP A 194 5.67 9.27 -3.41
CA ASP A 194 6.04 10.50 -2.70
C ASP A 194 4.98 10.89 -1.66
N TYR A 195 3.71 10.70 -2.02
CA TYR A 195 2.59 10.94 -1.13
C TYR A 195 2.60 9.98 0.07
N LEU A 196 2.79 8.69 -0.19
CA LEU A 196 2.92 7.69 0.88
C LEU A 196 4.21 7.85 1.68
N GLN A 197 5.31 8.31 1.06
CA GLN A 197 6.55 8.59 1.79
C GLN A 197 6.31 9.64 2.87
N GLU A 198 5.59 10.71 2.56
CA GLU A 198 5.26 11.76 3.53
C GLU A 198 4.26 11.30 4.59
N LYS A 199 3.19 10.64 4.16
CA LYS A 199 2.01 10.37 5.01
C LYS A 199 2.08 9.06 5.79
N LEU A 200 2.81 8.08 5.28
CA LEU A 200 2.84 6.73 5.84
C LEU A 200 4.26 6.27 6.16
N PHE A 201 5.15 6.25 5.15
CA PHE A 201 6.44 5.58 5.30
C PHE A 201 7.37 6.32 6.26
N THR A 202 7.48 7.64 6.16
CA THR A 202 8.32 8.44 7.08
C THR A 202 7.84 8.33 8.53
N PRO A 203 6.52 8.47 8.86
CA PRO A 203 6.04 8.24 10.21
C PRO A 203 6.28 6.81 10.74
N MET A 204 6.34 5.81 9.86
CA MET A 204 6.64 4.42 10.20
C MET A 204 8.14 4.08 10.13
N ASN A 205 8.99 5.08 9.87
CA ASN A 205 10.43 4.93 9.71
C ASN A 205 10.84 3.97 8.56
N ILE A 206 10.03 3.90 7.51
CA ILE A 206 10.30 3.11 6.30
C ILE A 206 10.99 4.03 5.28
N THR A 207 12.28 3.80 5.03
CA THR A 207 13.11 4.74 4.24
C THR A 207 13.56 4.21 2.88
N LYS A 208 13.50 2.90 2.65
CA LYS A 208 14.05 2.26 1.45
C LYS A 208 12.96 1.68 0.56
N VAL A 209 12.07 2.54 0.05
CA VAL A 209 11.00 2.11 -0.86
C VAL A 209 11.35 2.53 -2.29
N LYS A 210 11.15 1.61 -3.24
CA LYS A 210 11.19 1.89 -4.67
C LYS A 210 9.85 1.50 -5.28
N TRP A 211 9.43 2.23 -6.29
CA TRP A 211 8.18 1.94 -6.97
C TRP A 211 8.36 2.13 -8.47
N GLU A 212 7.94 1.15 -9.25
CA GLU A 212 7.96 1.21 -10.71
C GLU A 212 7.00 2.29 -11.22
N GLU A 213 7.37 2.94 -12.33
CA GLU A 213 6.54 3.94 -13.00
C GLU A 213 6.12 3.47 -14.38
N SER A 214 4.94 3.89 -14.78
CA SER A 214 4.47 3.77 -16.16
C SER A 214 5.21 4.77 -17.06
N PRO A 215 5.11 4.61 -18.39
CA PRO A 215 5.60 5.61 -19.35
C PRO A 215 5.00 7.01 -19.16
N GLU A 216 3.82 7.10 -18.51
CA GLU A 216 3.14 8.37 -18.17
C GLU A 216 3.64 8.99 -16.86
N GLY A 217 4.64 8.38 -16.20
CA GLY A 217 5.21 8.89 -14.94
C GLY A 217 4.29 8.68 -13.73
N VAL A 218 3.40 7.71 -13.79
CA VAL A 218 2.51 7.31 -12.68
C VAL A 218 3.06 6.03 -12.05
N ASN A 219 3.12 5.96 -10.71
CA ASN A 219 3.51 4.72 -10.04
C ASN A 219 2.53 3.58 -10.36
N THR A 220 3.07 2.40 -10.68
CA THR A 220 2.24 1.24 -11.02
C THR A 220 1.42 0.79 -9.80
N GLY A 221 0.23 0.25 -10.05
CA GLY A 221 -0.67 -0.15 -8.98
C GLY A 221 -0.40 -1.56 -8.41
N GLY A 222 0.61 -2.29 -8.88
CA GLY A 222 0.93 -3.64 -8.42
C GLY A 222 1.26 -4.62 -9.51
#